data_b297d0fcb2c77c6297291f346612cb6c
#
_entry.id   b297d0fcb2c77c6297291f346612cb6c
#
_cell.length_a   1.000
_cell.length_b   1.000
_cell.length_c   1.000
_cell.angle_alpha   90.00
_cell.angle_beta   90.00
_cell.angle_gamma   90.00
#
_symmetry.space_group_name_H-M   'P 1'
#
loop_
_entity.id
_entity.type
_entity.pdbx_description
1 polymer ?
#
loop_
_entity_poly.entity_id
_entity_poly.type
_entity_poly.pdbx_seq_one_letter_code
_entity_poly.pdbx_strand_id
1 'polypeptide(L)' 'MIERHGTHVCKNPECCGEIAWSVFLKKDMLKEGKPIIISSRCLFCGTRQKWIQEIKAI' A
#
# COMPACT_ATOMS: atom_id res chain seq x y z
N MET A 1 3.66 -11.26 -13.74
CA MET A 1 3.15 -10.37 -12.69
C MET A 1 4.06 -9.19 -12.52
N ILE A 2 3.48 -8.04 -12.28
CA ILE A 2 4.24 -6.80 -12.09
C ILE A 2 4.16 -6.44 -10.61
N GLU A 3 5.33 -6.22 -10.01
CA GLU A 3 5.41 -5.80 -8.61
C GLU A 3 5.32 -4.28 -8.51
N ARG A 4 4.53 -3.82 -7.53
CA ARG A 4 4.51 -2.42 -7.12
C ARG A 4 4.74 -2.35 -5.63
N HIS A 5 5.53 -1.41 -5.19
CA HIS A 5 5.86 -1.22 -3.79
C HIS A 5 5.97 0.27 -3.47
N GLY A 6 5.93 0.57 -2.20
CA GLY A 6 6.03 1.94 -1.73
C GLY A 6 5.94 2.02 -0.23
N THR A 7 5.70 3.22 0.27
CA THR A 7 5.52 3.47 1.69
C THR A 7 4.24 4.25 1.94
N HIS A 8 3.67 4.06 3.12
CA HIS A 8 2.48 4.74 3.57
C HIS A 8 2.69 5.23 5.00
N VAL A 9 2.29 6.46 5.28
CA VAL A 9 2.46 7.04 6.61
C VAL A 9 1.51 6.38 7.60
N CYS A 10 2.03 5.98 8.77
CA CYS A 10 1.23 5.39 9.83
C CYS A 10 0.18 6.39 10.32
N LYS A 11 -1.07 5.92 10.49
CA LYS A 11 -2.17 6.76 10.96
C LYS A 11 -2.07 7.15 12.43
N ASN A 12 -1.31 6.39 13.20
CA ASN A 12 -1.17 6.67 14.63
C ASN A 12 -0.34 7.95 14.82
N PRO A 13 -0.93 9.01 15.41
CA PRO A 13 -0.22 10.28 15.57
C PRO A 13 0.98 10.18 16.51
N GLU A 14 1.00 9.17 17.38
CA GLU A 14 2.13 8.93 18.29
C GLU A 14 3.26 8.16 17.61
N CYS A 15 3.01 7.60 16.43
CA CYS A 15 3.97 6.81 15.69
C CYS A 15 4.38 7.59 14.42
N CYS A 16 5.63 8.00 14.34
CA CYS A 16 6.14 8.70 13.17
C CYS A 16 6.72 7.74 12.13
N GLY A 17 6.25 6.48 12.13
CA GLY A 17 6.76 5.46 11.24
C GLY A 17 6.11 5.47 9.87
N GLU A 18 6.73 4.75 8.94
CA GLU A 18 6.20 4.49 7.62
C GLU A 18 5.97 2.99 7.45
N ILE A 19 4.91 2.65 6.71
CA ILE A 19 4.57 1.27 6.43
C ILE A 19 5.01 0.95 5.01
N ALA A 20 5.96 0.02 4.88
CA ALA A 20 6.36 -0.47 3.56
C ALA A 20 5.32 -1.48 3.08
N TRP A 21 4.93 -1.36 1.83
CA TRP A 21 3.96 -2.27 1.22
C TRP A 21 4.46 -2.74 -0.14
N SER A 22 4.05 -3.94 -0.54
CA SER A 22 4.33 -4.44 -1.87
C SER A 22 3.17 -5.32 -2.32
N VAL A 23 2.88 -5.27 -3.61
CA VAL A 23 1.80 -6.06 -4.22
C VAL A 23 2.24 -6.56 -5.59
N PHE A 24 1.68 -7.69 -5.99
CA PHE A 24 1.87 -8.25 -7.33
C PHE A 24 0.58 -8.08 -8.11
N LEU A 25 0.66 -7.43 -9.26
CA LEU A 25 -0.50 -7.09 -10.07
C LEU A 25 -0.40 -7.75 -11.44
N LYS A 26 -1.55 -8.14 -11.97
CA LYS A 26 -1.65 -8.60 -13.35
C LYS A 26 -1.67 -7.38 -14.28
N LYS A 27 -1.21 -7.58 -15.53
CA LYS A 27 -1.20 -6.50 -16.51
C LYS A 27 -2.56 -5.84 -16.70
N ASP A 28 -3.62 -6.63 -16.66
CA ASP A 28 -4.98 -6.13 -16.84
C ASP A 28 -5.37 -5.12 -15.74
N MET A 29 -4.95 -5.40 -14.51
CA MET A 29 -5.21 -4.50 -13.40
C MET A 29 -4.49 -3.17 -13.55
N LEU A 30 -3.27 -3.21 -14.09
CA LEU A 30 -2.49 -2.00 -14.34
C LEU A 30 -3.07 -1.16 -15.47
N LYS A 31 -3.59 -1.79 -16.52
CA LYS A 31 -4.21 -1.09 -17.65
C LYS A 31 -5.45 -0.30 -17.23
N GLU A 32 -6.21 -0.86 -16.31
CA GLU A 32 -7.43 -0.20 -15.82
C GLU A 32 -7.13 0.96 -14.87
N GLY A 33 -5.96 0.97 -14.26
CA GLY A 33 -5.55 2.01 -13.33
C GLY A 33 -6.44 2.12 -12.11
N LYS A 34 -7.12 1.06 -11.75
CA LYS A 34 -8.03 1.05 -10.60
C LYS A 34 -7.26 1.03 -9.29
N PRO A 35 -7.72 1.77 -8.28
CA PRO A 35 -7.11 1.71 -6.97
C PRO A 35 -7.35 0.34 -6.31
N ILE A 36 -6.42 -0.04 -5.45
CA ILE A 36 -6.50 -1.30 -4.71
C ILE A 36 -6.54 -1.03 -3.22
N ILE A 37 -7.10 -1.97 -2.47
CA ILE A 37 -7.13 -1.87 -1.01
C ILE A 37 -5.93 -2.62 -0.46
N ILE A 38 -5.10 -1.92 0.32
CA ILE A 38 -3.94 -2.50 0.98
C ILE A 38 -4.21 -2.55 2.48
N SER A 39 -3.96 -3.71 3.07
CA SER A 39 -4.04 -3.90 4.50
C SER A 39 -2.66 -4.32 5.00
N SER A 40 -2.14 -3.61 5.98
CA SER A 40 -0.82 -3.89 6.53
C SER A 40 -0.75 -3.46 7.99
N ARG A 41 0.31 -3.90 8.66
CA ARG A 41 0.56 -3.54 10.05
C ARG A 41 1.83 -2.71 10.15
N CYS A 42 1.76 -1.62 10.92
CA CYS A 42 2.94 -0.84 11.24
C CYS A 42 3.88 -1.68 12.12
N LEU A 43 5.14 -1.80 11.70
CA LEU A 43 6.13 -2.56 12.45
C LEU A 43 6.59 -1.85 13.73
N PHE A 44 6.35 -0.57 13.83
CA PHE A 44 6.75 0.22 14.99
C PHE A 44 5.72 0.19 16.11
N CYS A 45 4.44 0.39 15.80
CA CYS A 45 3.39 0.43 16.81
C CYS A 45 2.43 -0.76 16.75
N GLY A 46 2.54 -1.62 15.74
CA GLY A 46 1.69 -2.80 15.58
C GLY A 46 0.26 -2.53 15.18
N THR A 47 -0.10 -1.29 14.89
CA THR A 47 -1.45 -0.91 14.49
C THR A 47 -1.77 -1.42 13.09
N ARG A 48 -2.86 -2.14 12.94
CA ARG A 48 -3.33 -2.58 11.64
C ARG A 48 -4.01 -1.42 10.93
N GLN A 49 -3.67 -1.24 9.67
CA GLN A 49 -4.20 -0.15 8.86
C GLN A 49 -4.62 -0.65 7.50
N LYS A 50 -5.63 -0.01 6.96
CA LYS A 50 -6.21 -0.36 5.67
C LYS A 50 -6.46 0.93 4.92
N TRP A 51 -6.01 0.98 3.67
CA TRP A 51 -6.18 2.18 2.86
C TRP A 51 -6.37 1.83 1.40
N ILE A 52 -6.86 2.82 0.64
CA ILE A 52 -6.99 2.70 -0.81
C ILE A 52 -5.73 3.28 -1.43
N GLN A 53 -5.02 2.45 -2.19
CA GLN A 53 -3.78 2.83 -2.84
C GLN A 53 -3.99 2.99 -4.34
N GLU A 54 -3.65 4.16 -4.86
CA GLU A 54 -3.67 4.39 -6.29
C GLU A 54 -2.42 3.78 -6.93
N ILE A 55 -2.64 3.04 -8.00
CA ILE A 55 -1.56 2.44 -8.77
C ILE A 55 -1.54 3.13 -10.13
N LYS A 56 -0.42 3.76 -10.45
CA LYS A 56 -0.27 4.42 -11.74
C LYS A 56 -0.16 3.37 -12.84
N ALA A 57 -0.96 3.56 -13.89
CA ALA A 57 -0.82 2.76 -15.09
C ALA A 57 0.49 3.13 -15.77
N ILE A 58 1.12 2.13 -16.36
CA ILE A 58 2.36 2.33 -17.11
C ILE A 58 2.05 2.92 -18.47
#